data_f4467706374596717abe789870aeb2e5
#
_entry.id   f4467706374596717abe789870aeb2e5
#
_cell.length_a   1.000
_cell.length_b   1.000
_cell.length_c   1.000
_cell.angle_alpha   90.00
_cell.angle_beta   90.00
_cell.angle_gamma   90.00
#
_symmetry.space_group_name_H-M   'P 1'
#
loop_
_entity.id
_entity.type
_entity.pdbx_description
1 polymer ?
#
loop_
_entity_poly.entity_id
_entity_poly.type
_entity_poly.pdbx_seq_one_letter_code
_entity_poly.pdbx_strand_id
1 'polypeptide(L)'
;MANDTTIAMTSPVGQHLEKVAEGSPVSYLIFNQKKISLVAKMTIGRSPDCSIVIDNKLASRFHASIQKIRDAYFLKDEKSTNGTFLNGQRIPPDKYVKLNPGDKITVGAATFVMS
;
A
#
# COMPACT_ATOMS: atom_id res chain seq x y z
N MET A 1 11.93 -15.66 17.75
CA MET A 1 11.33 -15.02 17.92
C MET A 1 10.95 -14.31 18.29
N ALA A 2 11.44 -15.05 17.86
CA ALA A 2 10.85 -14.30 17.95
C ALA A 2 10.58 -13.68 18.18
N ASN A 3 10.67 -13.95 17.86
CA ASN A 3 10.19 -13.33 17.89
C ASN A 3 9.90 -12.81 17.85
N ASP A 4 10.34 -13.08 17.50
CA ASP A 4 9.97 -12.51 17.47
C ASP A 4 9.69 -12.19 17.38
N THR A 5 10.03 -12.36 17.06
CA THR A 5 9.59 -11.90 17.01
C THR A 5 9.25 -11.66 16.98
N THR A 6 9.75 -11.93 16.75
CA THR A 6 9.15 -11.63 16.69
C THR A 6 8.75 -11.63 16.78
N ILE A 7 9.09 -11.83 16.56
CA ILE A 7 8.45 -11.72 16.69
C ILE A 7 8.07 -11.78 16.73
N ALA A 8 8.63 -11.99 16.53
CA ALA A 8 7.89 -11.90 16.64
C ALA A 8 7.71 -11.93 16.78
N MET A 9 7.63 -12.05 16.24
CA MET A 9 7.34 -11.93 16.33
C MET A 9 7.18 -12.10 16.48
N THR A 10 7.40 -12.59 16.26
CA THR A 10 7.12 -12.61 16.40
C THR A 10 6.93 -12.98 16.62
N SER A 11 7.06 -13.48 16.36
CA SER A 11 6.70 -13.55 16.50
C SER A 11 6.51 -14.02 16.72
N PRO A 12 6.66 -14.46 16.44
CA PRO A 12 6.28 -14.62 16.59
C PRO A 12 6.07 -15.00 16.66
N VAL A 13 6.49 -15.37 16.49
CA VAL A 13 5.99 -15.45 16.42
C VAL A 13 5.90 -15.44 16.29
N GLY A 14 6.26 -16.17 15.90
CA GLY A 14 6.08 -15.71 15.74
C GLY A 14 6.10 -15.98 15.52
N GLN A 15 6.11 -16.03 15.29
CA GLN A 15 5.97 -15.99 14.98
C GLN A 15 5.55 -16.05 14.69
N HIS A 16 5.97 -16.67 14.73
CA HIS A 16 5.44 -16.63 14.51
C HIS A 16 5.11 -16.65 14.16
N LEU A 17 5.70 -16.90 13.80
CA LEU A 17 5.05 -16.73 13.59
C LEU A 17 4.98 -16.74 13.10
N GLU A 18 5.35 -16.99 12.66
CA GLU A 18 4.95 -16.95 12.33
C GLU A 18 4.67 -17.07 11.74
N LYS A 19 4.82 -17.83 11.54
CA LYS A 19 4.50 -18.02 11.07
C LYS A 19 3.96 -18.17 10.53
N VAL A 20 4.18 -18.82 10.44
CA VAL A 20 3.57 -18.95 9.94
C VAL A 20 3.00 -19.26 9.39
N ALA A 21 2.68 -19.75 9.22
CA ALA A 21 2.30 -19.91 8.65
C ALA A 21 1.72 -19.93 7.97
N GLU A 22 1.47 -20.38 7.83
CA GLU A 22 0.96 -20.27 7.04
C GLU A 22 0.26 -19.31 6.23
N GLY A 23 -0.11 -18.96 5.95
CA GLY A 23 -0.85 -18.02 5.15
C GLY A 23 0.04 -17.18 4.24
N SER A 24 -0.57 -16.37 3.34
CA SER A 24 0.20 -15.45 2.51
C SER A 24 0.93 -14.43 3.35
N PRO A 25 2.15 -14.03 2.96
CA PRO A 25 2.83 -12.94 3.64
C PRO A 25 1.97 -11.68 3.65
N VAL A 26 1.98 -10.97 4.76
CA VAL A 26 1.29 -9.69 4.85
C VAL A 26 2.09 -8.66 4.06
N SER A 27 1.43 -7.93 3.19
CA SER A 27 2.05 -6.87 2.41
C SER A 27 1.83 -5.52 3.09
N TYR A 28 2.81 -4.64 2.97
CA TYR A 28 2.78 -3.33 3.61
C TYR A 28 3.09 -2.25 2.61
N LEU A 29 2.54 -1.05 2.87
CA LEU A 29 3.07 0.17 2.31
C LEU A 29 3.89 0.86 3.38
N ILE A 30 5.01 1.45 3.00
CA ILE A 30 5.84 2.22 3.92
C ILE A 30 5.67 3.70 3.57
N PHE A 31 5.20 4.47 4.54
CA PHE A 31 4.96 5.89 4.39
C PHE A 31 5.44 6.61 5.65
N ASN A 32 6.35 7.59 5.49
CA ASN A 32 6.94 8.32 6.61
C ASN A 32 7.50 7.37 7.68
N GLN A 33 8.21 6.33 7.23
CA GLN A 33 8.86 5.33 8.09
C GLN A 33 7.86 4.49 8.89
N LYS A 34 6.59 4.53 8.52
CA LYS A 34 5.54 3.72 9.15
C LYS A 34 5.06 2.67 8.17
N LYS A 35 4.74 1.49 8.70
CA LYS A 35 4.18 0.41 7.90
C LYS A 35 2.66 0.48 7.95
N ILE A 36 2.05 0.46 6.79
CA ILE A 36 0.59 0.42 6.65
C ILE A 36 0.23 -0.92 6.07
N SER A 37 -0.48 -1.75 6.83
CA SER A 37 -0.89 -3.07 6.36
C SER A 37 -1.90 -2.94 5.23
N LEU A 38 -1.67 -3.68 4.15
CA LEU A 38 -2.60 -3.70 3.03
C LEU A 38 -3.74 -4.66 3.33
N VAL A 39 -4.95 -4.20 3.07
CA VAL A 39 -6.15 -5.02 3.14
C VAL A 39 -6.70 -5.21 1.72
N ALA A 40 -7.80 -5.95 1.61
CA ALA A 40 -8.31 -6.35 0.28
C ALA A 40 -8.60 -5.16 -0.63
N LYS A 41 -9.03 -4.04 -0.06
CA LYS A 41 -9.27 -2.82 -0.84
C LYS A 41 -8.96 -1.61 0.03
N MET A 42 -8.17 -0.69 -0.52
CA MET A 42 -7.81 0.55 0.16
C MET A 42 -7.96 1.72 -0.78
N THR A 43 -8.32 2.87 -0.23
CA THR A 43 -8.40 4.11 -0.98
C THR A 43 -7.36 5.09 -0.44
N ILE A 44 -6.81 5.90 -1.35
CA ILE A 44 -5.79 6.90 -1.04
C ILE A 44 -6.28 8.24 -1.56
N GLY A 45 -6.28 9.25 -0.74
CA GLY A 45 -6.68 10.57 -1.20
C GLY A 45 -6.78 11.57 -0.08
N ARG A 46 -7.25 12.76 -0.42
CA ARG A 46 -7.37 13.87 0.51
C ARG A 46 -8.62 13.78 1.37
N SER A 47 -9.62 13.03 0.94
CA SER A 47 -10.87 12.91 1.71
C SER A 47 -10.62 12.15 3.01
N PRO A 48 -11.24 12.57 4.13
CA PRO A 48 -11.16 11.80 5.36
C PRO A 48 -11.84 10.43 5.27
N ASP A 49 -12.61 10.18 4.22
CA ASP A 49 -13.23 8.88 3.99
C ASP A 49 -12.25 7.87 3.38
N CYS A 50 -11.07 8.29 2.96
CA CYS A 50 -10.08 7.39 2.41
C CYS A 50 -9.43 6.54 3.49
N SER A 51 -9.02 5.33 3.12
CA SER A 51 -8.27 4.45 4.02
C SER A 51 -6.93 5.08 4.42
N ILE A 52 -6.27 5.71 3.45
CA ILE A 52 -5.03 6.46 3.66
C ILE A 52 -5.32 7.90 3.28
N VAL A 53 -5.27 8.79 4.27
CA VAL A 53 -5.58 10.21 4.05
C VAL A 53 -4.28 10.96 3.81
N ILE A 54 -4.23 11.66 2.66
CA ILE A 54 -3.09 12.50 2.28
C ILE A 54 -3.51 13.95 2.45
N ASP A 55 -2.96 14.61 3.45
CA ASP A 55 -3.24 16.04 3.69
C ASP A 55 -2.34 16.88 2.80
N ASN A 56 -2.70 16.93 1.51
CA ASN A 56 -1.89 17.57 0.50
C ASN A 56 -2.79 18.07 -0.62
N LYS A 57 -2.65 19.33 -0.97
CA LYS A 57 -3.51 19.94 -1.99
C LYS A 57 -3.31 19.35 -3.39
N LEU A 58 -2.19 18.69 -3.63
CA LEU A 58 -1.93 18.06 -4.92
C LEU A 58 -2.65 16.71 -5.05
N ALA A 59 -3.14 16.17 -3.95
CA ALA A 59 -3.92 14.94 -3.98
C ALA A 59 -5.39 15.24 -4.22
N SER A 60 -6.01 14.48 -5.09
CA SER A 60 -7.46 14.52 -5.29
C SER A 60 -8.15 13.89 -4.09
N ARG A 61 -9.43 14.18 -3.92
CA ARG A 61 -10.19 13.66 -2.76
C ARG A 61 -10.17 12.14 -2.72
N PHE A 62 -10.46 11.51 -3.86
CA PHE A 62 -10.30 10.06 -4.04
C PHE A 62 -9.30 9.90 -5.19
N HIS A 63 -8.03 9.75 -4.83
CA HIS A 63 -6.95 9.87 -5.79
C HIS A 63 -6.60 8.54 -6.44
N ALA A 64 -6.46 7.51 -5.64
CA ALA A 64 -6.06 6.20 -6.10
C ALA A 64 -6.64 5.12 -5.19
N SER A 65 -6.63 3.89 -5.66
CA SER A 65 -7.03 2.75 -4.86
C SER A 65 -6.05 1.60 -5.07
N ILE A 66 -5.97 0.74 -4.07
CA ILE A 66 -5.22 -0.50 -4.14
C ILE A 66 -6.20 -1.62 -3.85
N GLN A 67 -6.20 -2.63 -4.72
CA GLN A 67 -7.10 -3.77 -4.56
C GLN A 67 -6.32 -5.06 -4.71
N LYS A 68 -6.58 -6.00 -3.81
CA LYS A 68 -6.04 -7.35 -3.91
C LYS A 68 -6.93 -8.15 -4.85
N ILE A 69 -6.34 -8.67 -5.91
CA ILE A 69 -7.02 -9.54 -6.87
C ILE A 69 -6.25 -10.84 -6.87
N ARG A 70 -6.88 -11.91 -6.38
CA ARG A 70 -6.22 -13.19 -6.13
C ARG A 70 -5.04 -13.00 -5.16
N ASP A 71 -3.83 -13.25 -5.58
CA ASP A 71 -2.66 -13.17 -4.70
C ASP A 71 -1.82 -11.92 -4.95
N ALA A 72 -2.30 -10.98 -5.72
CA ALA A 72 -1.54 -9.80 -6.10
C ALA A 72 -2.30 -8.52 -5.76
N TYR A 73 -1.55 -7.45 -5.51
CA TYR A 73 -2.10 -6.13 -5.30
C TYR A 73 -1.98 -5.31 -6.57
N PHE A 74 -3.02 -4.54 -6.86
CA PHE A 74 -3.09 -3.70 -8.05
C PHE A 74 -3.41 -2.28 -7.63
N LEU A 75 -2.71 -1.34 -8.26
CA LEU A 75 -2.90 0.10 -8.07
C LEU A 75 -3.76 0.64 -9.21
N LYS A 76 -4.69 1.53 -8.88
CA LYS A 76 -5.55 2.16 -9.87
C LYS A 76 -5.64 3.64 -9.57
N ASP A 77 -5.41 4.47 -10.59
CA ASP A 77 -5.65 5.90 -10.50
C ASP A 77 -7.14 6.16 -10.68
N GLU A 78 -7.76 6.87 -9.74
CA GLU A 78 -9.20 7.15 -9.78
C GLU A 78 -9.48 8.47 -10.49
N LYS A 79 -8.91 8.63 -11.68
CA LYS A 79 -9.06 9.85 -12.50
C LYS A 79 -8.60 11.09 -11.73
N SER A 80 -7.46 10.99 -11.07
CA SER A 80 -6.93 12.10 -10.28
C SER A 80 -6.51 13.25 -11.20
N THR A 81 -6.55 14.46 -10.63
CA THR A 81 -6.18 15.65 -11.39
C THR A 81 -4.70 15.66 -11.77
N ASN A 82 -3.84 15.31 -10.84
CA ASN A 82 -2.39 15.41 -11.03
C ASN A 82 -1.73 14.06 -11.37
N GLY A 83 -2.50 12.98 -11.34
CA GLY A 83 -1.99 11.65 -11.69
C GLY A 83 -1.42 10.89 -10.52
N THR A 84 -1.36 9.58 -10.71
CA THR A 84 -0.70 8.66 -9.80
C THR A 84 0.52 8.12 -10.54
N PHE A 85 1.65 8.05 -9.84
CA PHE A 85 2.92 7.66 -10.44
C PHE A 85 3.42 6.37 -9.81
N LEU A 86 3.91 5.48 -10.64
CA LEU A 86 4.53 4.23 -10.23
C LEU A 86 5.96 4.23 -10.74
N ASN A 87 6.92 4.24 -9.81
CA ASN A 87 8.34 4.30 -10.15
C ASN A 87 8.68 5.47 -11.07
N GLY A 88 8.04 6.61 -10.81
CA GLY A 88 8.29 7.84 -11.56
C GLY A 88 7.51 7.98 -12.86
N GLN A 89 6.69 6.99 -13.21
CA GLN A 89 5.90 7.03 -14.44
C GLN A 89 4.41 7.14 -14.10
N ARG A 90 3.73 8.05 -14.78
CA ARG A 90 2.30 8.22 -14.60
C ARG A 90 1.55 6.99 -15.13
N ILE A 91 0.70 6.41 -14.29
CA ILE A 91 -0.11 5.27 -14.73
C ILE A 91 -1.36 5.76 -15.46
N PRO A 92 -1.90 4.96 -16.39
CA PRO A 92 -3.17 5.32 -17.05
C PRO A 92 -4.30 5.40 -16.04
N PRO A 93 -5.22 6.38 -16.18
CA PRO A 93 -6.35 6.46 -15.29
C PRO A 93 -7.30 5.27 -15.48
N ASP A 94 -7.95 4.87 -14.39
CA ASP A 94 -8.97 3.82 -14.37
C ASP A 94 -8.49 2.45 -14.82
N LYS A 95 -7.19 2.19 -14.79
CA LYS A 95 -6.65 0.87 -15.13
C LYS A 95 -5.85 0.32 -13.96
N TYR A 96 -5.98 -0.98 -13.73
CA TYR A 96 -5.22 -1.66 -12.70
C TYR A 96 -3.80 -1.93 -13.17
N VAL A 97 -2.84 -1.60 -12.32
CA VAL A 97 -1.42 -1.84 -12.58
C VAL A 97 -0.88 -2.66 -11.43
N LYS A 98 -0.26 -3.80 -11.72
CA LYS A 98 0.24 -4.70 -10.70
C LYS A 98 1.36 -4.06 -9.90
N LEU A 99 1.31 -4.23 -8.58
CA LEU A 99 2.35 -3.77 -7.66
C LEU A 99 3.30 -4.91 -7.33
N ASN A 100 4.59 -4.59 -7.29
CA ASN A 100 5.64 -5.53 -6.91
C ASN A 100 6.40 -4.98 -5.71
N PRO A 101 7.02 -5.85 -4.89
CA PRO A 101 7.83 -5.37 -3.78
C PRO A 101 8.91 -4.41 -4.27
N GLY A 102 9.08 -3.32 -3.54
CA GLY A 102 10.03 -2.28 -3.89
C GLY A 102 9.46 -1.17 -4.78
N ASP A 103 8.27 -1.34 -5.31
CA ASP A 103 7.65 -0.30 -6.14
C ASP A 103 7.38 0.96 -5.33
N LYS A 104 7.59 2.11 -5.97
CA LYS A 104 7.38 3.42 -5.37
C LYS A 104 6.12 4.04 -5.96
N ILE A 105 5.17 4.37 -5.10
CA ILE A 105 3.89 4.98 -5.50
C ILE A 105 3.92 6.44 -5.09
N THR A 106 3.62 7.35 -6.01
CA THR A 106 3.55 8.78 -5.71
C THR A 106 2.13 9.28 -5.95
N VAL A 107 1.56 9.89 -4.91
CA VAL A 107 0.23 10.51 -4.92
C VAL A 107 0.39 11.92 -4.37
N GLY A 108 0.21 12.93 -5.24
CA GLY A 108 0.50 14.29 -4.83
C GLY A 108 1.95 14.44 -4.43
N ALA A 109 2.19 14.94 -3.21
CA ALA A 109 3.55 15.06 -2.66
C ALA A 109 3.93 13.86 -1.79
N ALA A 110 3.07 12.86 -1.65
CA ALA A 110 3.30 11.69 -0.80
C ALA A 110 3.90 10.55 -1.61
N THR A 111 4.88 9.86 -1.03
CA THR A 111 5.51 8.70 -1.66
C THR A 111 5.39 7.50 -0.73
N PHE A 112 4.96 6.39 -1.29
CA PHE A 112 4.81 5.12 -0.58
C PHE A 112 5.72 4.09 -1.23
N VAL A 113 6.24 3.17 -0.44
CA VAL A 113 7.05 2.07 -0.95
C VAL A 113 6.33 0.76 -0.63
N MET A 114 6.14 -0.07 -1.65
CA MET A 114 5.55 -1.40 -1.50
C MET A 114 6.60 -2.35 -0.94
N SER A 115 6.24 -3.08 0.08
CA SER A 115 7.20 -4.03 0.65
C SER A 115 6.76 -5.47 0.49
#